data_2a1712a8c74854b9d9eff42eb5669bd8
#
_entry.id   2a1712a8c74854b9d9eff42eb5669bd8
#
_cell.length_a   1.000
_cell.length_b   1.000
_cell.length_c   1.000
_cell.angle_alpha   90.00
_cell.angle_beta   90.00
_cell.angle_gamma   90.00
#
_symmetry.space_group_name_H-M   'P 1'
#
loop_
_entity.id
_entity.type
_entity.pdbx_description
1 polymer ?
#
loop_
_entity_poly.entity_id
_entity_poly.type
_entity_poly.pdbx_seq_one_letter_code
_entity_poly.pdbx_strand_id
1 'polypeptide(L)'
;MTSGAGSTDWDLATAACVEHLRALIRIPSVNPPGDPDSAAGRDSTGGETAAARYCAEVLATSGIDAEVLELSGRGSCFARLPATTPSSEPPLILLSHLDVVPVDAETWSRDPFGADLVDGVVWGRGAVDMKEMVAMELAVMVGLRRSGAELGRDIIFAAMADEEAGGTYGALHWVRERPDLFTDAAGRPAAAALNEVGGYSMTVGGRRAYAIQVAEKGIIWTRVRATGTPSHGSMPSPDNAAIKLARAVTRLAAAPRPPRLIPVVHAFFEGLGLGEVADLASAGRETEAQARLASAVDDPVLRRSLDGMLRDTVTPNTIHVGKKVNVVPGTGAAEIDVRTLPGTDQAALLAELQAIAGDEVVVESVQTMPPVEADADSEIVKLMRKELLRADPEAASLPMMITPGTDAKAMDLLGIQTYGFAPLKLEANVPYLSLFHANDERVPVSALRFGLPVLYEVVRRFTGAR
;
A
#
# COMPACT_ATOMS: atom_id res chain seq x y z
N MET A 1 -17.95 29.62 -34.44
CA MET A 1 -16.81 29.91 -33.53
C MET A 1 -16.76 28.79 -32.53
N THR A 2 -15.96 27.77 -32.82
CA THR A 2 -15.77 26.65 -31.92
C THR A 2 -14.79 27.11 -30.82
N SER A 3 -15.29 27.32 -29.60
CA SER A 3 -14.45 27.52 -28.44
C SER A 3 -13.64 26.24 -28.21
N GLY A 4 -12.35 26.30 -28.53
CA GLY A 4 -11.43 25.18 -28.20
C GLY A 4 -11.47 24.93 -26.72
N ALA A 5 -11.68 23.67 -26.33
CA ALA A 5 -11.42 23.20 -24.99
C ALA A 5 -9.96 23.58 -24.67
N GLY A 6 -9.75 24.45 -23.67
CA GLY A 6 -8.43 24.96 -23.30
C GLY A 6 -7.56 23.77 -22.91
N SER A 7 -6.38 23.65 -23.53
CA SER A 7 -5.38 22.66 -23.13
C SER A 7 -5.04 22.87 -21.64
N THR A 8 -5.08 21.81 -20.85
CA THR A 8 -4.68 21.87 -19.43
C THR A 8 -3.24 22.40 -19.34
N ASP A 9 -3.05 23.47 -18.59
CA ASP A 9 -1.70 23.94 -18.25
C ASP A 9 -1.12 23.04 -17.17
N TRP A 10 -0.30 22.08 -17.59
CA TRP A 10 0.28 21.09 -16.71
C TRP A 10 1.29 21.66 -15.73
N ASP A 11 1.90 22.81 -16.02
CA ASP A 11 2.81 23.45 -15.07
C ASP A 11 2.02 24.06 -13.91
N LEU A 12 0.90 24.72 -14.18
CA LEU A 12 -0.01 25.22 -13.14
C LEU A 12 -0.66 24.09 -12.35
N ALA A 13 -1.10 23.03 -13.04
CA ALA A 13 -1.70 21.86 -12.37
C ALA A 13 -0.69 21.15 -11.46
N THR A 14 0.55 20.99 -11.91
CA THR A 14 1.63 20.41 -11.09
C THR A 14 1.96 21.28 -9.89
N ALA A 15 2.04 22.60 -10.07
CA ALA A 15 2.29 23.52 -8.98
C ALA A 15 1.18 23.45 -7.91
N ALA A 16 -0.09 23.38 -8.33
CA ALA A 16 -1.21 23.17 -7.41
C ALA A 16 -1.14 21.81 -6.69
N CYS A 17 -0.82 20.73 -7.40
CA CYS A 17 -0.62 19.41 -6.83
C CYS A 17 0.49 19.42 -5.76
N VAL A 18 1.62 20.06 -6.04
CA VAL A 18 2.72 20.22 -5.06
C VAL A 18 2.27 20.96 -3.82
N GLU A 19 1.48 22.04 -3.97
CA GLU A 19 0.96 22.78 -2.80
C GLU A 19 -0.07 21.94 -2.02
N HIS A 20 -0.91 21.12 -2.68
CA HIS A 20 -1.78 20.17 -1.99
C HIS A 20 -0.98 19.13 -1.21
N LEU A 21 0.04 18.54 -1.81
CA LEU A 21 0.93 17.61 -1.12
C LEU A 21 1.57 18.26 0.11
N ARG A 22 2.13 19.45 -0.03
CA ARG A 22 2.76 20.19 1.08
C ARG A 22 1.78 20.56 2.19
N ALA A 23 0.55 20.91 1.83
CA ALA A 23 -0.52 21.19 2.81
C ALA A 23 -0.91 19.92 3.58
N LEU A 24 -1.06 18.79 2.89
CA LEU A 24 -1.36 17.49 3.49
C LEU A 24 -0.23 17.00 4.41
N ILE A 25 1.04 17.13 4.01
CA ILE A 25 2.19 16.77 4.87
C ILE A 25 2.19 17.59 6.17
N ARG A 26 1.86 18.88 6.11
CA ARG A 26 1.78 19.75 7.30
C ARG A 26 0.66 19.40 8.27
N ILE A 27 -0.22 18.47 7.90
CA ILE A 27 -1.23 17.90 8.79
C ILE A 27 -0.67 16.58 9.33
N PRO A 28 -0.21 16.51 10.59
CA PRO A 28 0.33 15.27 11.17
C PRO A 28 -0.78 14.25 11.43
N SER A 29 -1.18 13.54 10.40
CA SER A 29 -2.21 12.48 10.47
C SER A 29 -1.58 11.13 10.86
N VAL A 30 -0.82 11.13 11.95
CA VAL A 30 -0.10 9.94 12.42
C VAL A 30 -1.09 8.91 12.93
N ASN A 31 -1.01 7.70 12.37
CA ASN A 31 -1.72 6.55 12.89
C ASN A 31 -1.00 6.10 14.19
N PRO A 32 -1.67 6.07 15.34
CA PRO A 32 -1.00 5.79 16.60
C PRO A 32 -0.49 4.34 16.64
N PRO A 33 0.68 4.09 17.25
CA PRO A 33 1.12 2.73 17.49
C PRO A 33 0.23 2.05 18.55
N GLY A 34 -0.23 0.84 18.27
CA GLY A 34 -0.91 -0.03 19.23
C GLY A 34 -2.43 -0.04 19.12
N ASP A 35 -3.08 -0.61 20.15
CA ASP A 35 -4.53 -0.76 20.21
C ASP A 35 -5.22 0.60 20.17
N PRO A 36 -6.02 0.89 19.12
CA PRO A 36 -6.75 2.16 18.97
C PRO A 36 -7.76 2.39 20.11
N ASP A 37 -8.19 1.33 20.82
CA ASP A 37 -9.03 1.44 22.02
C ASP A 37 -8.23 1.80 23.28
N SER A 38 -6.90 1.83 23.19
CA SER A 38 -6.04 2.30 24.27
C SER A 38 -6.15 3.81 24.49
N ALA A 39 -5.83 4.30 25.69
CA ALA A 39 -5.82 5.73 25.97
C ALA A 39 -4.84 6.50 25.05
N ALA A 40 -3.69 5.90 24.72
CA ALA A 40 -2.71 6.47 23.80
C ALA A 40 -3.24 6.55 22.34
N GLY A 41 -4.02 5.57 21.91
CA GLY A 41 -4.67 5.58 20.58
C GLY A 41 -5.73 6.67 20.44
N ARG A 42 -6.40 7.03 21.55
CA ARG A 42 -7.42 8.10 21.56
C ARG A 42 -6.83 9.50 21.55
N ASP A 43 -5.66 9.71 22.12
CA ASP A 43 -5.04 11.05 22.24
C ASP A 43 -4.39 11.56 20.94
N SER A 44 -4.18 10.69 19.92
CA SER A 44 -3.59 11.03 18.63
C SER A 44 -4.64 11.19 17.51
N THR A 45 -5.92 11.13 17.84
CA THR A 45 -7.03 11.26 16.91
C THR A 45 -7.21 12.72 16.44
N GLY A 46 -7.55 12.91 15.17
CA GLY A 46 -7.87 14.23 14.60
C GLY A 46 -7.03 14.65 13.40
N GLY A 47 -5.83 14.13 13.23
CA GLY A 47 -5.00 14.44 12.06
C GLY A 47 -5.62 13.97 10.76
N GLU A 48 -6.15 12.75 10.73
CA GLU A 48 -6.86 12.19 9.56
C GLU A 48 -8.12 12.99 9.25
N THR A 49 -8.91 13.34 10.27
CA THR A 49 -10.10 14.20 10.09
C THR A 49 -9.72 15.57 9.55
N ALA A 50 -8.60 16.15 10.00
CA ALA A 50 -8.12 17.43 9.46
C ALA A 50 -7.69 17.29 7.99
N ALA A 51 -7.00 16.21 7.62
CA ALA A 51 -6.64 15.93 6.24
C ALA A 51 -7.88 15.67 5.36
N ALA A 52 -8.88 14.94 5.86
CA ALA A 52 -10.15 14.71 5.17
C ALA A 52 -10.92 16.02 4.92
N ARG A 53 -10.96 16.91 5.91
CA ARG A 53 -11.57 18.23 5.77
C ARG A 53 -10.83 19.10 4.75
N TYR A 54 -9.50 19.06 4.75
CA TYR A 54 -8.71 19.73 3.73
C TYR A 54 -9.07 19.25 2.32
N CYS A 55 -9.17 17.95 2.10
CA CYS A 55 -9.60 17.38 0.81
C CYS A 55 -11.00 17.88 0.42
N ALA A 56 -11.95 17.84 1.36
CA ALA A 56 -13.31 18.31 1.13
C ALA A 56 -13.36 19.81 0.78
N GLU A 57 -12.58 20.65 1.45
CA GLU A 57 -12.47 22.09 1.15
C GLU A 57 -11.91 22.34 -0.25
N VAL A 58 -10.85 21.62 -0.66
CA VAL A 58 -10.27 21.73 -2.00
C VAL A 58 -11.30 21.38 -3.07
N LEU A 59 -12.04 20.29 -2.88
CA LEU A 59 -13.09 19.84 -3.82
C LEU A 59 -14.25 20.82 -3.88
N ALA A 60 -14.72 21.30 -2.72
CA ALA A 60 -15.81 22.27 -2.62
C ALA A 60 -15.51 23.60 -3.33
N THR A 61 -14.24 24.09 -3.27
CA THR A 61 -13.84 25.31 -4.01
C THR A 61 -13.95 25.16 -5.53
N SER A 62 -14.02 23.93 -6.02
CA SER A 62 -14.21 23.60 -7.43
C SER A 62 -15.63 23.15 -7.77
N GLY A 63 -16.57 23.27 -6.80
CA GLY A 63 -17.98 22.89 -6.98
C GLY A 63 -18.16 21.38 -7.06
N ILE A 64 -17.35 20.61 -6.34
CA ILE A 64 -17.52 19.17 -6.13
C ILE A 64 -17.91 18.97 -4.67
N ASP A 65 -19.13 18.46 -4.45
CA ASP A 65 -19.60 18.16 -3.11
C ASP A 65 -18.82 17.00 -2.51
N ALA A 66 -18.35 17.17 -1.27
CA ALA A 66 -17.60 16.17 -0.55
C ALA A 66 -18.17 15.96 0.86
N GLU A 67 -18.16 14.73 1.32
CA GLU A 67 -18.59 14.31 2.66
C GLU A 67 -17.37 13.85 3.46
N VAL A 68 -17.24 14.31 4.71
CA VAL A 68 -16.27 13.77 5.66
C VAL A 68 -17.03 12.89 6.64
N LEU A 69 -16.73 11.61 6.61
CA LEU A 69 -17.27 10.61 7.52
C LEU A 69 -16.23 10.25 8.57
N GLU A 70 -16.64 10.26 9.83
CA GLU A 70 -15.74 10.07 10.95
C GLU A 70 -16.17 8.85 11.79
N LEU A 71 -15.22 7.98 12.12
CA LEU A 71 -15.38 6.89 13.05
C LEU A 71 -14.27 6.94 14.09
N SER A 72 -14.64 6.99 15.36
CA SER A 72 -13.69 7.03 16.50
C SER A 72 -12.62 8.14 16.39
N GLY A 73 -12.98 9.31 15.87
CA GLY A 73 -12.08 10.46 15.68
C GLY A 73 -11.19 10.37 14.45
N ARG A 74 -11.39 9.39 13.57
CA ARG A 74 -10.67 9.20 12.32
C ARG A 74 -11.58 9.51 11.14
N GLY A 75 -11.21 10.50 10.35
CA GLY A 75 -12.02 11.00 9.24
C GLY A 75 -11.55 10.51 7.89
N SER A 76 -12.49 10.01 7.09
CA SER A 76 -12.33 9.71 5.67
C SER A 76 -13.09 10.72 4.83
N CYS A 77 -12.60 11.06 3.64
CA CYS A 77 -13.25 11.99 2.72
C CYS A 77 -13.79 11.27 1.49
N PHE A 78 -15.05 11.49 1.18
CA PHE A 78 -15.71 10.97 -0.01
C PHE A 78 -16.26 12.09 -0.88
N ALA A 79 -16.09 11.98 -2.18
CA ALA A 79 -16.69 12.87 -3.15
C ALA A 79 -17.07 12.11 -4.42
N ARG A 80 -18.06 12.61 -5.14
CA ARG A 80 -18.48 12.02 -6.41
C ARG A 80 -18.56 13.09 -7.49
N LEU A 81 -17.88 12.84 -8.60
CA LEU A 81 -18.06 13.57 -9.83
C LEU A 81 -18.97 12.73 -10.73
N PRO A 82 -20.24 13.10 -10.87
CA PRO A 82 -21.23 12.27 -11.55
C PRO A 82 -21.00 12.24 -13.06
N ALA A 83 -21.40 11.14 -13.70
CA ALA A 83 -21.50 11.05 -15.14
C ALA A 83 -22.39 12.19 -15.66
N THR A 84 -21.97 12.84 -16.75
CA THR A 84 -22.70 13.93 -17.39
C THR A 84 -23.59 13.47 -18.53
N THR A 85 -23.38 12.23 -18.97
CA THR A 85 -24.18 11.56 -20.00
C THR A 85 -24.84 10.31 -19.40
N PRO A 86 -26.05 9.90 -19.87
CA PRO A 86 -26.62 8.64 -19.44
C PRO A 86 -25.65 7.49 -19.67
N SER A 87 -25.30 6.79 -18.61
CA SER A 87 -24.34 5.69 -18.67
C SER A 87 -24.86 4.46 -17.89
N SER A 88 -24.57 3.29 -18.43
CA SER A 88 -24.71 2.01 -17.73
C SER A 88 -23.39 1.51 -17.17
N GLU A 89 -22.32 2.27 -17.30
CA GLU A 89 -20.99 1.87 -16.84
C GLU A 89 -20.81 2.08 -15.34
N PRO A 90 -20.26 1.11 -14.60
CA PRO A 90 -19.95 1.28 -13.19
C PRO A 90 -18.91 2.36 -12.93
N PRO A 91 -18.86 2.96 -11.72
CA PRO A 91 -17.91 4.02 -11.36
C PRO A 91 -16.45 3.61 -11.46
N LEU A 92 -15.56 4.61 -11.48
CA LEU A 92 -14.15 4.48 -11.15
C LEU A 92 -13.91 5.08 -9.78
N ILE A 93 -13.12 4.40 -8.93
CA ILE A 93 -12.68 4.95 -7.65
C ILE A 93 -11.23 5.42 -7.77
N LEU A 94 -10.96 6.61 -7.24
CA LEU A 94 -9.65 7.11 -6.86
C LEU A 94 -9.53 6.88 -5.37
N LEU A 95 -8.70 5.90 -4.98
CA LEU A 95 -8.61 5.38 -3.62
C LEU A 95 -7.26 5.74 -3.04
N SER A 96 -7.27 6.40 -1.90
CA SER A 96 -6.06 6.77 -1.20
C SER A 96 -6.25 6.75 0.31
N HIS A 97 -5.17 6.79 1.09
CA HIS A 97 -5.24 6.96 2.53
C HIS A 97 -4.63 8.28 3.01
N LEU A 98 -5.09 8.72 4.18
CA LEU A 98 -4.74 10.02 4.77
C LEU A 98 -3.79 9.88 5.94
N ASP A 99 -3.77 8.73 6.59
CA ASP A 99 -2.91 8.46 7.72
C ASP A 99 -1.46 8.18 7.28
N VAL A 100 -0.56 8.27 8.23
CA VAL A 100 0.86 8.01 8.03
C VAL A 100 1.43 7.30 9.26
N VAL A 101 2.49 6.51 9.09
CA VAL A 101 3.17 5.86 10.21
C VAL A 101 3.86 6.88 11.13
N PRO A 102 4.10 6.52 12.42
CA PRO A 102 4.83 7.35 13.37
C PRO A 102 6.21 7.77 12.89
N VAL A 103 6.69 8.87 13.44
CA VAL A 103 8.03 9.41 13.19
C VAL A 103 8.81 9.54 14.49
N ASP A 104 10.13 9.31 14.41
CA ASP A 104 11.08 9.74 15.43
C ASP A 104 11.81 10.98 14.88
N ALA A 105 11.29 12.16 15.20
CA ALA A 105 11.73 13.42 14.61
C ALA A 105 13.24 13.70 14.85
N GLU A 106 13.82 13.14 15.93
CA GLU A 106 15.26 13.32 16.21
C GLU A 106 16.17 12.62 15.19
N THR A 107 15.63 11.64 14.46
CA THR A 107 16.37 10.87 13.45
C THR A 107 16.19 11.39 12.02
N TRP A 108 15.35 12.41 11.82
CA TRP A 108 15.12 13.05 10.53
C TRP A 108 16.11 14.18 10.28
N SER A 109 16.57 14.37 9.04
CA SER A 109 17.43 15.47 8.67
C SER A 109 16.66 16.81 8.54
N ARG A 110 15.34 16.76 8.46
CA ARG A 110 14.42 17.89 8.34
C ARG A 110 13.16 17.62 9.18
N ASP A 111 12.38 18.68 9.43
CA ASP A 111 11.07 18.50 10.07
C ASP A 111 10.19 17.54 9.23
N PRO A 112 9.77 16.38 9.76
CA PRO A 112 8.97 15.41 9.01
C PRO A 112 7.59 15.95 8.59
N PHE A 113 7.10 17.02 9.22
CA PHE A 113 5.84 17.69 8.87
C PHE A 113 6.03 19.13 8.36
N GLY A 114 7.29 19.54 8.11
CA GLY A 114 7.62 20.86 7.56
C GLY A 114 7.20 21.05 6.11
N ALA A 115 7.10 19.95 5.36
CA ALA A 115 6.83 19.97 3.92
C ALA A 115 7.80 20.85 3.12
N ASP A 116 9.09 20.72 3.43
CA ASP A 116 10.13 21.50 2.80
C ASP A 116 10.21 21.20 1.30
N LEU A 117 10.29 22.24 0.48
CA LEU A 117 10.59 22.14 -0.94
C LEU A 117 12.02 22.62 -1.16
N VAL A 118 12.94 21.68 -1.36
CA VAL A 118 14.38 21.97 -1.51
C VAL A 118 14.88 21.28 -2.76
N ASP A 119 15.55 22.03 -3.63
CA ASP A 119 16.15 21.56 -4.89
C ASP A 119 15.16 20.75 -5.76
N GLY A 120 13.90 21.17 -5.78
CA GLY A 120 12.85 20.52 -6.55
C GLY A 120 12.34 19.20 -5.95
N VAL A 121 12.59 18.95 -4.67
CA VAL A 121 12.14 17.77 -3.93
C VAL A 121 11.28 18.21 -2.75
N VAL A 122 10.09 17.62 -2.59
CA VAL A 122 9.22 17.79 -1.42
C VAL A 122 9.62 16.75 -0.38
N TRP A 123 9.93 17.21 0.83
CA TRP A 123 10.35 16.38 1.95
C TRP A 123 9.24 16.33 3.00
N GLY A 124 9.00 15.15 3.57
CA GLY A 124 8.11 14.97 4.71
C GLY A 124 7.48 13.60 4.76
N ARG A 125 6.96 13.21 5.92
CA ARG A 125 6.22 11.97 6.13
C ARG A 125 4.92 12.00 5.32
N GLY A 126 4.67 10.95 4.55
CA GLY A 126 3.56 10.86 3.60
C GLY A 126 3.89 11.41 2.20
N ALA A 127 5.15 11.77 1.93
CA ALA A 127 5.55 12.29 0.62
C ALA A 127 5.55 11.22 -0.47
N VAL A 128 5.60 9.91 -0.12
CA VAL A 128 5.49 8.77 -1.02
C VAL A 128 4.53 7.68 -0.52
N ASP A 129 4.00 7.85 0.72
CA ASP A 129 3.09 6.90 1.36
C ASP A 129 2.02 7.66 2.17
N MET A 130 0.89 8.05 1.55
CA MET A 130 0.64 8.20 0.10
C MET A 130 0.01 9.56 -0.23
N LYS A 131 0.38 10.63 0.51
CA LYS A 131 -0.22 11.97 0.31
C LYS A 131 0.07 12.58 -1.06
N GLU A 132 1.13 12.13 -1.75
CA GLU A 132 1.40 12.52 -3.13
C GLU A 132 0.30 12.03 -4.07
N MET A 133 -0.22 10.79 -3.83
CA MET A 133 -1.33 10.27 -4.63
C MET A 133 -2.62 11.00 -4.31
N VAL A 134 -2.92 11.28 -3.02
CA VAL A 134 -4.05 12.13 -2.62
C VAL A 134 -4.00 13.49 -3.35
N ALA A 135 -2.83 14.11 -3.40
CA ALA A 135 -2.66 15.40 -4.07
C ALA A 135 -2.85 15.30 -5.60
N MET A 136 -2.37 14.23 -6.23
CA MET A 136 -2.60 13.99 -7.66
C MET A 136 -4.07 13.70 -7.95
N GLU A 137 -4.75 12.92 -7.13
CA GLU A 137 -6.18 12.61 -7.26
C GLU A 137 -7.05 13.87 -7.11
N LEU A 138 -6.76 14.71 -6.11
CA LEU A 138 -7.42 16.02 -5.97
C LEU A 138 -7.24 16.88 -7.22
N ALA A 139 -6.01 16.94 -7.75
CA ALA A 139 -5.72 17.71 -8.97
C ALA A 139 -6.46 17.15 -10.20
N VAL A 140 -6.61 15.82 -10.32
CA VAL A 140 -7.39 15.15 -11.37
C VAL A 140 -8.87 15.50 -11.26
N MET A 141 -9.48 15.37 -10.08
CA MET A 141 -10.89 15.69 -9.83
C MET A 141 -11.19 17.14 -10.19
N VAL A 142 -10.37 18.07 -9.66
CA VAL A 142 -10.48 19.51 -9.94
C VAL A 142 -10.28 19.82 -11.42
N GLY A 143 -9.29 19.18 -12.05
CA GLY A 143 -8.98 19.34 -13.48
C GLY A 143 -10.15 18.92 -14.38
N LEU A 144 -10.72 17.73 -14.13
CA LEU A 144 -11.89 17.23 -14.86
C LEU A 144 -13.11 18.12 -14.68
N ARG A 145 -13.37 18.57 -13.46
CA ARG A 145 -14.49 19.51 -13.20
C ARG A 145 -14.34 20.82 -13.92
N ARG A 146 -13.15 21.42 -13.90
CA ARG A 146 -12.85 22.72 -14.53
C ARG A 146 -12.83 22.65 -16.05
N SER A 147 -12.40 21.52 -16.63
CA SER A 147 -12.42 21.34 -18.08
C SER A 147 -13.82 21.25 -18.66
N GLY A 148 -14.84 20.99 -17.82
CA GLY A 148 -16.20 20.73 -18.28
C GLY A 148 -16.31 19.43 -19.08
N ALA A 149 -15.40 18.46 -18.86
CA ALA A 149 -15.39 17.20 -19.56
C ALA A 149 -16.72 16.46 -19.42
N GLU A 150 -17.22 15.92 -20.53
CA GLU A 150 -18.39 15.04 -20.53
C GLU A 150 -17.97 13.65 -20.03
N LEU A 151 -18.47 13.23 -18.87
CA LEU A 151 -18.14 11.95 -18.24
C LEU A 151 -19.17 10.87 -18.61
N GLY A 152 -18.70 9.73 -19.07
CA GLY A 152 -19.51 8.54 -19.36
C GLY A 152 -19.70 7.61 -18.15
N ARG A 153 -19.05 7.85 -17.01
CA ARG A 153 -19.24 7.14 -15.75
C ARG A 153 -18.88 8.05 -14.57
N ASP A 154 -19.41 7.73 -13.40
CA ASP A 154 -19.06 8.44 -12.17
C ASP A 154 -17.58 8.23 -11.82
N ILE A 155 -16.99 9.26 -11.20
CA ILE A 155 -15.70 9.14 -10.52
C ILE A 155 -15.94 9.35 -9.04
N ILE A 156 -15.48 8.41 -8.22
CA ILE A 156 -15.54 8.48 -6.76
C ILE A 156 -14.13 8.79 -6.26
N PHE A 157 -13.98 9.86 -5.50
CA PHE A 157 -12.80 10.13 -4.70
C PHE A 157 -13.04 9.56 -3.30
N ALA A 158 -12.12 8.74 -2.80
CA ALA A 158 -12.25 8.05 -1.53
C ALA A 158 -10.90 8.05 -0.81
N ALA A 159 -10.67 9.08 0.01
CA ALA A 159 -9.46 9.20 0.81
C ALA A 159 -9.73 8.69 2.23
N MET A 160 -9.14 7.55 2.58
CA MET A 160 -9.45 6.75 3.75
C MET A 160 -8.61 7.11 4.96
N ALA A 161 -9.13 6.86 6.14
CA ALA A 161 -8.37 6.80 7.38
C ALA A 161 -7.90 5.36 7.64
N ASP A 162 -6.90 5.20 8.52
CA ASP A 162 -6.56 3.94 9.21
C ASP A 162 -5.98 2.83 8.32
N GLU A 163 -5.47 3.13 7.14
CA GLU A 163 -4.86 2.12 6.27
C GLU A 163 -3.67 1.45 6.95
N GLU A 164 -2.76 2.25 7.50
CA GLU A 164 -1.50 1.85 8.13
C GLU A 164 -1.66 0.92 9.36
N ALA A 165 -2.89 0.83 9.89
CA ALA A 165 -3.25 -0.12 10.95
C ALA A 165 -4.27 -1.18 10.50
N GLY A 166 -4.52 -1.30 9.19
CA GLY A 166 -5.35 -2.33 8.58
C GLY A 166 -6.80 -1.96 8.35
N GLY A 167 -7.13 -0.67 8.31
CA GLY A 167 -8.39 -0.13 7.78
C GLY A 167 -9.65 -0.39 8.61
N THR A 168 -9.52 -0.81 9.87
CA THR A 168 -10.67 -1.13 10.74
C THR A 168 -11.58 0.06 10.96
N TYR A 169 -11.04 1.27 11.04
CA TYR A 169 -11.75 2.53 11.19
C TYR A 169 -11.86 3.31 9.87
N GLY A 170 -11.37 2.74 8.78
CA GLY A 170 -11.34 3.29 7.43
C GLY A 170 -12.05 2.40 6.42
N ALA A 171 -11.32 1.92 5.42
CA ALA A 171 -11.88 1.22 4.28
C ALA A 171 -12.68 -0.03 4.65
N LEU A 172 -12.19 -0.88 5.57
CA LEU A 172 -12.90 -2.08 6.02
C LEU A 172 -14.25 -1.76 6.69
N HIS A 173 -14.34 -0.65 7.42
CA HIS A 173 -15.58 -0.21 8.02
C HIS A 173 -16.56 0.27 6.94
N TRP A 174 -16.13 1.19 6.07
CA TRP A 174 -17.01 1.84 5.12
C TRP A 174 -17.54 0.88 4.04
N VAL A 175 -16.76 -0.11 3.59
CA VAL A 175 -17.25 -1.12 2.64
C VAL A 175 -18.34 -2.00 3.23
N ARG A 176 -18.41 -2.17 4.56
CA ARG A 176 -19.43 -2.98 5.25
C ARG A 176 -20.67 -2.17 5.60
N GLU A 177 -20.48 -0.98 6.14
CA GLU A 177 -21.57 -0.16 6.68
C GLU A 177 -22.18 0.78 5.65
N ARG A 178 -21.39 1.22 4.66
CA ARG A 178 -21.79 2.18 3.62
C ARG A 178 -21.30 1.74 2.22
N PRO A 179 -21.68 0.52 1.75
CA PRO A 179 -21.30 0.06 0.42
C PRO A 179 -21.79 1.00 -0.70
N ASP A 180 -22.84 1.80 -0.44
CA ASP A 180 -23.36 2.82 -1.35
C ASP A 180 -22.30 3.87 -1.76
N LEU A 181 -21.30 4.12 -0.93
CA LEU A 181 -20.19 5.03 -1.25
C LEU A 181 -19.33 4.52 -2.43
N PHE A 182 -19.29 3.21 -2.67
CA PHE A 182 -18.44 2.53 -3.64
C PHE A 182 -19.22 1.95 -4.85
N THR A 183 -20.51 2.25 -4.92
CA THR A 183 -21.41 1.72 -5.96
C THR A 183 -22.02 2.84 -6.78
N ASP A 184 -22.62 2.52 -7.92
CA ASP A 184 -23.50 3.43 -8.65
C ASP A 184 -24.91 3.52 -8.01
N ALA A 185 -25.77 4.35 -8.60
CA ALA A 185 -27.15 4.53 -8.13
C ALA A 185 -28.00 3.26 -8.23
N ALA A 186 -27.58 2.26 -9.00
CA ALA A 186 -28.23 0.94 -9.10
C ALA A 186 -27.65 -0.09 -8.11
N GLY A 187 -26.69 0.30 -7.27
CA GLY A 187 -26.01 -0.56 -6.31
C GLY A 187 -24.93 -1.46 -6.93
N ARG A 188 -24.48 -1.20 -8.16
CA ARG A 188 -23.43 -1.99 -8.78
C ARG A 188 -22.06 -1.45 -8.29
N PRO A 189 -21.16 -2.35 -7.83
CA PRO A 189 -19.83 -1.96 -7.42
C PRO A 189 -19.05 -1.24 -8.53
N ALA A 190 -18.10 -0.41 -8.16
CA ALA A 190 -17.22 0.24 -9.11
C ALA A 190 -16.49 -0.77 -10.00
N ALA A 191 -16.23 -0.39 -11.25
CA ALA A 191 -15.53 -1.24 -12.22
C ALA A 191 -14.07 -1.46 -11.82
N ALA A 192 -13.45 -0.45 -11.20
CA ALA A 192 -12.07 -0.48 -10.77
C ALA A 192 -11.82 0.58 -9.69
N ALA A 193 -10.77 0.37 -8.89
CA ALA A 193 -10.15 1.37 -8.05
C ALA A 193 -8.68 1.56 -8.43
N LEU A 194 -8.22 2.82 -8.49
CA LEU A 194 -6.82 3.19 -8.57
C LEU A 194 -6.32 3.49 -7.16
N ASN A 195 -5.23 2.87 -6.76
CA ASN A 195 -4.68 2.94 -5.42
C ASN A 195 -3.15 3.15 -5.48
N GLU A 196 -2.51 3.12 -4.34
CA GLU A 196 -1.08 3.28 -4.12
C GLU A 196 -0.18 2.14 -4.66
N VAL A 197 1.12 2.30 -4.48
CA VAL A 197 2.19 1.28 -4.65
C VAL A 197 2.19 0.62 -6.03
N GLY A 198 2.16 1.43 -7.06
CA GLY A 198 2.30 0.96 -8.45
C GLY A 198 2.46 2.13 -9.40
N GLY A 199 2.70 1.87 -10.67
CA GLY A 199 2.86 2.92 -11.68
C GLY A 199 4.18 3.68 -11.64
N TYR A 200 4.98 3.58 -10.59
CA TYR A 200 6.30 4.21 -10.49
C TYR A 200 7.34 3.46 -11.33
N SER A 201 8.38 4.18 -11.78
CA SER A 201 9.46 3.57 -12.53
C SER A 201 10.53 2.99 -11.61
N MET A 202 11.05 1.83 -12.01
CA MET A 202 12.26 1.21 -11.45
C MET A 202 13.27 0.93 -12.56
N THR A 203 14.55 0.90 -12.23
CA THR A 203 15.61 0.59 -13.18
C THR A 203 16.37 -0.65 -12.71
N VAL A 204 16.34 -1.71 -13.52
CA VAL A 204 17.04 -2.97 -13.28
C VAL A 204 17.91 -3.30 -14.47
N GLY A 205 19.21 -3.52 -14.28
CA GLY A 205 20.14 -3.82 -15.38
C GLY A 205 20.15 -2.73 -16.48
N GLY A 206 19.95 -1.47 -16.11
CA GLY A 206 19.86 -0.35 -17.05
C GLY A 206 18.54 -0.24 -17.82
N ARG A 207 17.57 -1.11 -17.55
CA ARG A 207 16.24 -1.09 -18.17
C ARG A 207 15.24 -0.42 -17.23
N ARG A 208 14.55 0.63 -17.69
CA ARG A 208 13.47 1.27 -16.94
C ARG A 208 12.15 0.56 -17.23
N ALA A 209 11.42 0.24 -16.15
CA ALA A 209 10.10 -0.33 -16.22
C ALA A 209 9.15 0.37 -15.23
N TYR A 210 7.90 0.53 -15.62
CA TYR A 210 6.80 0.95 -14.75
C TYR A 210 6.04 -0.28 -14.28
N ALA A 211 5.95 -0.45 -12.97
CA ALA A 211 5.32 -1.60 -12.35
C ALA A 211 3.87 -1.27 -11.97
N ILE A 212 2.89 -1.77 -12.70
CA ILE A 212 1.47 -1.64 -12.36
C ILE A 212 1.12 -2.74 -11.36
N GLN A 213 0.72 -2.38 -10.14
CA GLN A 213 0.31 -3.37 -9.17
C GLN A 213 -1.06 -3.94 -9.56
N VAL A 214 -1.12 -5.26 -9.69
CA VAL A 214 -2.33 -6.04 -10.01
C VAL A 214 -2.59 -7.15 -8.99
N ALA A 215 -1.68 -7.36 -8.06
CA ALA A 215 -1.84 -8.36 -7.00
C ALA A 215 -1.11 -7.93 -5.73
N GLU A 216 -1.54 -8.46 -4.60
CA GLU A 216 -0.87 -8.29 -3.30
C GLU A 216 -0.98 -9.54 -2.44
N LYS A 217 0.03 -9.73 -1.58
CA LYS A 217 0.04 -10.87 -0.67
C LYS A 217 -1.06 -10.79 0.37
N GLY A 218 -1.53 -11.95 0.79
CA GLY A 218 -2.37 -12.08 1.98
C GLY A 218 -1.55 -11.83 3.26
N ILE A 219 -2.26 -11.56 4.33
CA ILE A 219 -1.69 -11.28 5.65
C ILE A 219 -2.26 -12.27 6.65
N ILE A 220 -1.40 -12.84 7.50
CA ILE A 220 -1.81 -13.50 8.73
C ILE A 220 -0.92 -12.95 9.84
N TRP A 221 -1.41 -11.98 10.61
CA TRP A 221 -0.72 -11.60 11.83
C TRP A 221 -0.95 -12.67 12.87
N THR A 222 0.12 -13.27 13.30
CA THR A 222 0.09 -14.48 14.11
C THR A 222 0.74 -14.22 15.45
N ARG A 223 0.11 -14.73 16.53
CA ARG A 223 0.67 -14.70 17.89
C ARG A 223 1.01 -16.11 18.33
N VAL A 224 2.24 -16.28 18.79
CA VAL A 224 2.73 -17.52 19.41
C VAL A 224 2.77 -17.33 20.92
N ARG A 225 1.99 -18.10 21.65
CA ARG A 225 1.93 -18.04 23.13
C ARG A 225 2.59 -19.25 23.75
N ALA A 226 3.42 -19.01 24.74
CA ALA A 226 4.01 -20.01 25.61
C ALA A 226 3.54 -19.85 27.04
N THR A 227 3.25 -20.95 27.71
CA THR A 227 2.97 -21.01 29.15
C THR A 227 3.98 -21.92 29.88
N GLY A 228 4.22 -21.65 31.12
CA GLY A 228 5.11 -22.43 31.98
C GLY A 228 4.82 -22.17 33.44
N THR A 229 5.56 -22.85 34.33
CA THR A 229 5.42 -22.71 35.79
C THR A 229 6.41 -21.67 36.33
N PRO A 230 5.93 -20.53 36.85
CA PRO A 230 6.80 -19.53 37.45
C PRO A 230 7.59 -20.11 38.65
N SER A 231 8.88 -19.76 38.73
CA SER A 231 9.72 -20.19 39.84
C SER A 231 10.88 -19.21 40.11
N HIS A 232 11.63 -19.43 41.17
CA HIS A 232 12.83 -18.66 41.43
C HIS A 232 13.93 -19.03 40.44
N GLY A 233 14.62 -18.03 39.84
CA GLY A 233 15.62 -18.24 38.80
C GLY A 233 16.79 -19.15 39.14
N SER A 234 17.10 -19.31 40.45
CA SER A 234 18.11 -20.28 40.92
C SER A 234 17.63 -21.72 40.95
N MET A 235 16.35 -21.98 40.69
CA MET A 235 15.76 -23.31 40.62
C MET A 235 15.32 -23.56 39.17
N PRO A 236 16.20 -24.12 38.28
CA PRO A 236 15.88 -24.36 36.89
C PRO A 236 14.62 -25.23 36.74
N SER A 237 13.70 -24.78 35.90
CA SER A 237 12.48 -25.51 35.61
C SER A 237 12.50 -25.94 34.13
N PRO A 238 12.18 -27.20 33.80
CA PRO A 238 11.97 -27.61 32.40
C PRO A 238 10.73 -26.96 31.79
N ASP A 239 9.78 -26.53 32.66
CA ASP A 239 8.54 -25.86 32.25
C ASP A 239 8.71 -24.33 32.26
N ASN A 240 9.57 -23.82 31.38
CA ASN A 240 9.95 -22.41 31.26
C ASN A 240 9.39 -21.81 29.96
N ALA A 241 8.46 -20.84 30.10
CA ALA A 241 7.81 -20.19 28.95
C ALA A 241 8.82 -19.50 28.01
N ALA A 242 9.92 -18.94 28.53
CA ALA A 242 10.93 -18.29 27.70
C ALA A 242 11.65 -19.30 26.78
N ILE A 243 11.99 -20.49 27.30
CA ILE A 243 12.67 -21.53 26.54
C ILE A 243 11.74 -22.08 25.46
N LYS A 244 10.49 -22.38 25.81
CA LYS A 244 9.47 -22.86 24.86
C LYS A 244 9.26 -21.86 23.74
N LEU A 245 9.08 -20.59 24.05
CA LEU A 245 8.86 -19.52 23.08
C LEU A 245 10.06 -19.35 22.14
N ALA A 246 11.28 -19.29 22.69
CA ALA A 246 12.50 -19.15 21.89
C ALA A 246 12.67 -20.32 20.91
N ARG A 247 12.40 -21.56 21.35
CA ARG A 247 12.47 -22.76 20.48
C ARG A 247 11.43 -22.67 19.34
N ALA A 248 10.19 -22.31 19.65
CA ALA A 248 9.12 -22.19 18.67
C ALA A 248 9.43 -21.11 17.62
N VAL A 249 9.83 -19.91 18.06
CA VAL A 249 10.19 -18.81 17.15
C VAL A 249 11.37 -19.18 16.27
N THR A 250 12.40 -19.84 16.82
CA THR A 250 13.56 -20.29 16.02
C THR A 250 13.15 -21.30 14.96
N ARG A 251 12.28 -22.30 15.29
CA ARG A 251 11.78 -23.26 14.32
C ARG A 251 10.98 -22.59 13.20
N LEU A 252 10.08 -21.67 13.56
CA LEU A 252 9.26 -20.94 12.60
C LEU A 252 10.11 -20.07 11.65
N ALA A 253 11.10 -19.37 12.19
CA ALA A 253 12.00 -18.54 11.40
C ALA A 253 12.92 -19.35 10.46
N ALA A 254 13.30 -20.56 10.88
CA ALA A 254 14.18 -21.44 10.10
C ALA A 254 13.44 -22.39 9.14
N ALA A 255 12.09 -22.44 9.21
CA ALA A 255 11.33 -23.35 8.38
C ALA A 255 11.43 -22.96 6.90
N PRO A 256 11.77 -23.89 6.01
CA PRO A 256 11.85 -23.63 4.58
C PRO A 256 10.51 -23.10 4.02
N ARG A 257 10.58 -22.09 3.18
CA ARG A 257 9.45 -21.55 2.40
C ARG A 257 9.79 -21.68 0.91
N PRO A 258 9.43 -22.82 0.29
CA PRO A 258 9.80 -23.04 -1.09
C PRO A 258 9.18 -21.99 -2.01
N PRO A 259 9.90 -21.54 -3.04
CA PRO A 259 9.36 -20.67 -4.05
C PRO A 259 8.16 -21.29 -4.76
N ARG A 260 7.16 -20.46 -5.03
CA ARG A 260 5.99 -20.79 -5.84
C ARG A 260 5.73 -19.65 -6.81
N LEU A 261 6.08 -19.88 -8.06
CA LEU A 261 5.97 -18.85 -9.09
C LEU A 261 4.52 -18.76 -9.60
N ILE A 262 3.88 -17.62 -9.32
CA ILE A 262 2.56 -17.32 -9.86
C ILE A 262 2.68 -16.52 -11.16
N PRO A 263 1.66 -16.54 -12.07
CA PRO A 263 1.77 -15.94 -13.40
C PRO A 263 2.21 -14.47 -13.42
N VAL A 264 1.65 -13.64 -12.55
CA VAL A 264 2.01 -12.21 -12.48
C VAL A 264 3.47 -12.00 -12.09
N VAL A 265 3.99 -12.81 -11.15
CA VAL A 265 5.39 -12.72 -10.71
C VAL A 265 6.32 -13.21 -11.83
N HIS A 266 5.97 -14.28 -12.52
CA HIS A 266 6.72 -14.74 -13.69
C HIS A 266 6.83 -13.64 -14.75
N ALA A 267 5.70 -13.06 -15.17
CA ALA A 267 5.67 -12.01 -16.17
C ALA A 267 6.49 -10.76 -15.74
N PHE A 268 6.46 -10.43 -14.45
CA PHE A 268 7.24 -9.33 -13.90
C PHE A 268 8.75 -9.59 -13.98
N PHE A 269 9.20 -10.77 -13.52
CA PHE A 269 10.61 -11.16 -13.58
C PHE A 269 11.13 -11.23 -15.02
N GLU A 270 10.39 -11.86 -15.93
CA GLU A 270 10.72 -11.88 -17.36
C GLU A 270 10.87 -10.47 -17.93
N GLY A 271 9.91 -9.59 -17.66
CA GLY A 271 9.91 -8.22 -18.14
C GLY A 271 11.08 -7.38 -17.61
N LEU A 272 11.53 -7.65 -16.39
CA LEU A 272 12.73 -7.03 -15.81
C LEU A 272 14.05 -7.62 -16.32
N GLY A 273 14.02 -8.72 -17.10
CA GLY A 273 15.20 -9.48 -17.50
C GLY A 273 15.78 -10.35 -16.39
N LEU A 274 14.94 -10.72 -15.41
CA LEU A 274 15.25 -11.58 -14.26
C LEU A 274 14.62 -12.99 -14.39
N GLY A 275 14.17 -13.39 -15.58
CA GLY A 275 13.53 -14.71 -15.80
C GLY A 275 14.38 -15.86 -15.31
N GLU A 276 15.71 -15.83 -15.53
CA GLU A 276 16.64 -16.86 -15.02
C GLU A 276 16.58 -16.98 -13.48
N VAL A 277 16.36 -15.89 -12.74
CA VAL A 277 16.20 -15.92 -11.26
C VAL A 277 14.94 -16.70 -10.89
N ALA A 278 13.84 -16.44 -11.57
CA ALA A 278 12.56 -17.12 -11.36
C ALA A 278 12.67 -18.63 -11.68
N ASP A 279 13.32 -18.98 -12.78
CA ASP A 279 13.55 -20.38 -13.19
C ASP A 279 14.42 -21.15 -12.18
N LEU A 280 15.53 -20.54 -11.75
CA LEU A 280 16.42 -21.13 -10.75
C LEU A 280 15.69 -21.35 -9.41
N ALA A 281 14.93 -20.36 -8.96
CA ALA A 281 14.13 -20.47 -7.74
C ALA A 281 13.10 -21.60 -7.84
N SER A 282 12.36 -21.68 -8.95
CA SER A 282 11.35 -22.72 -9.19
C SER A 282 11.96 -24.13 -9.29
N ALA A 283 13.21 -24.22 -9.74
CA ALA A 283 13.97 -25.47 -9.78
C ALA A 283 14.59 -25.87 -8.42
N GLY A 284 14.34 -25.11 -7.34
CA GLY A 284 14.92 -25.35 -6.01
C GLY A 284 16.40 -24.97 -5.90
N ARG A 285 16.95 -24.24 -6.89
CA ARG A 285 18.36 -23.77 -6.92
C ARG A 285 18.47 -22.39 -6.26
N GLU A 286 18.01 -22.27 -5.01
CA GLU A 286 17.84 -20.99 -4.32
C GLU A 286 19.13 -20.19 -4.17
N THR A 287 20.26 -20.88 -3.83
CA THR A 287 21.56 -20.20 -3.69
C THR A 287 21.99 -19.53 -5.00
N GLU A 288 21.74 -20.19 -6.12
CA GLU A 288 22.08 -19.65 -7.44
C GLU A 288 21.12 -18.53 -7.84
N ALA A 289 19.83 -18.69 -7.55
CA ALA A 289 18.83 -17.64 -7.76
C ALA A 289 19.20 -16.36 -7.00
N GLN A 290 19.55 -16.48 -5.73
CA GLN A 290 19.98 -15.37 -4.89
C GLN A 290 21.28 -14.73 -5.39
N ALA A 291 22.26 -15.51 -5.78
CA ALA A 291 23.52 -15.00 -6.36
C ALA A 291 23.25 -14.22 -7.67
N ARG A 292 22.38 -14.77 -8.54
CA ARG A 292 21.98 -14.13 -9.79
C ARG A 292 21.23 -12.82 -9.54
N LEU A 293 20.27 -12.83 -8.60
CA LEU A 293 19.53 -11.64 -8.20
C LEU A 293 20.46 -10.55 -7.62
N ALA A 294 21.41 -10.94 -6.75
CA ALA A 294 22.38 -10.02 -6.18
C ALA A 294 23.31 -9.39 -7.24
N SER A 295 23.60 -10.12 -8.32
CA SER A 295 24.42 -9.60 -9.43
C SER A 295 23.65 -8.65 -10.36
N ALA A 296 22.32 -8.73 -10.38
CA ALA A 296 21.46 -7.95 -11.29
C ALA A 296 20.84 -6.72 -10.63
N VAL A 297 20.70 -6.71 -9.30
CA VAL A 297 20.01 -5.67 -8.54
C VAL A 297 20.92 -5.21 -7.39
N ASP A 298 21.40 -3.98 -7.45
CA ASP A 298 22.30 -3.40 -6.42
C ASP A 298 21.54 -3.04 -5.13
N ASP A 299 20.30 -2.55 -5.25
CA ASP A 299 19.48 -2.13 -4.11
C ASP A 299 19.06 -3.33 -3.24
N PRO A 300 19.50 -3.41 -1.98
CA PRO A 300 19.17 -4.53 -1.09
C PRO A 300 17.70 -4.57 -0.68
N VAL A 301 16.98 -3.43 -0.70
CA VAL A 301 15.54 -3.40 -0.38
C VAL A 301 14.75 -3.99 -1.54
N LEU A 302 15.05 -3.55 -2.77
CA LEU A 302 14.45 -4.12 -3.97
C LEU A 302 14.73 -5.63 -4.08
N ARG A 303 15.96 -6.08 -3.78
CA ARG A 303 16.28 -7.52 -3.76
C ARG A 303 15.41 -8.31 -2.79
N ARG A 304 15.23 -7.81 -1.56
CA ARG A 304 14.35 -8.46 -0.57
C ARG A 304 12.90 -8.48 -1.01
N SER A 305 12.42 -7.39 -1.60
CA SER A 305 11.07 -7.32 -2.16
C SER A 305 10.86 -8.36 -3.27
N LEU A 306 11.80 -8.44 -4.22
CA LEU A 306 11.76 -9.42 -5.31
C LEU A 306 11.81 -10.87 -4.78
N ASP A 307 12.70 -11.19 -3.83
CA ASP A 307 12.72 -12.52 -3.21
C ASP A 307 11.40 -12.83 -2.49
N GLY A 308 10.86 -11.85 -1.77
CA GLY A 308 9.57 -11.97 -1.09
C GLY A 308 8.38 -12.23 -2.03
N MET A 309 8.45 -11.82 -3.30
CA MET A 309 7.41 -12.12 -4.30
C MET A 309 7.40 -13.60 -4.71
N LEU A 310 8.49 -14.34 -4.49
CA LEU A 310 8.61 -15.73 -4.93
C LEU A 310 7.99 -16.74 -3.97
N ARG A 311 7.69 -16.37 -2.73
CA ARG A 311 7.31 -17.33 -1.66
C ARG A 311 6.38 -16.74 -0.61
N ASP A 312 5.72 -17.59 0.16
CA ASP A 312 5.14 -17.16 1.44
C ASP A 312 6.27 -16.79 2.39
N THR A 313 6.06 -15.78 3.27
CA THR A 313 7.09 -15.33 4.20
C THR A 313 6.60 -15.41 5.64
N VAL A 314 7.50 -15.74 6.58
CA VAL A 314 7.23 -15.85 8.01
C VAL A 314 8.31 -15.08 8.74
N THR A 315 7.94 -13.93 9.33
CA THR A 315 8.88 -12.98 9.92
C THR A 315 8.52 -12.72 11.38
N PRO A 316 9.27 -13.27 12.35
CA PRO A 316 9.10 -12.92 13.76
C PRO A 316 9.55 -11.48 14.02
N ASN A 317 8.65 -10.64 14.55
CA ASN A 317 8.91 -9.22 14.75
C ASN A 317 9.02 -8.83 16.22
N THR A 318 8.24 -9.46 17.11
CA THR A 318 8.29 -9.16 18.55
C THR A 318 8.41 -10.42 19.39
N ILE A 319 9.12 -10.32 20.53
CA ILE A 319 9.20 -11.38 21.53
C ILE A 319 9.12 -10.72 22.91
N HIS A 320 8.09 -11.03 23.66
CA HIS A 320 7.85 -10.51 24.99
C HIS A 320 7.77 -11.65 26.02
N VAL A 321 8.79 -11.78 26.87
CA VAL A 321 8.83 -12.83 27.88
C VAL A 321 9.68 -12.42 29.08
N GLY A 322 9.15 -12.68 30.28
CA GLY A 322 9.83 -12.37 31.54
C GLY A 322 9.85 -10.87 31.90
N LYS A 323 10.02 -10.59 33.18
CA LYS A 323 10.08 -9.22 33.73
C LYS A 323 11.31 -8.96 34.60
N LYS A 324 11.94 -10.03 35.14
CA LYS A 324 13.04 -9.91 36.08
C LYS A 324 13.99 -11.11 35.97
N VAL A 325 15.29 -10.87 36.07
CA VAL A 325 16.35 -11.86 35.83
C VAL A 325 16.28 -13.06 36.79
N ASN A 326 15.81 -12.87 38.00
CA ASN A 326 15.74 -13.92 39.03
C ASN A 326 14.37 -14.61 39.13
N VAL A 327 13.52 -14.49 38.10
CA VAL A 327 12.18 -15.11 38.03
C VAL A 327 12.03 -15.87 36.73
N VAL A 328 11.73 -17.16 36.80
CA VAL A 328 11.33 -17.97 35.66
C VAL A 328 9.94 -17.50 35.19
N PRO A 329 9.75 -17.08 33.94
CA PRO A 329 8.46 -16.57 33.50
C PRO A 329 7.42 -17.68 33.30
N GLY A 330 6.18 -17.39 33.71
CA GLY A 330 5.04 -18.28 33.50
C GLY A 330 4.34 -18.08 32.17
N THR A 331 4.57 -16.96 31.46
CA THR A 331 3.95 -16.65 30.19
C THR A 331 4.92 -15.88 29.28
N GLY A 332 4.74 -16.01 28.00
CA GLY A 332 5.40 -15.20 26.97
C GLY A 332 4.64 -15.26 25.65
N ALA A 333 4.84 -14.28 24.80
CA ALA A 333 4.27 -14.22 23.47
C ALA A 333 5.27 -13.65 22.46
N ALA A 334 5.15 -14.09 21.22
CA ALA A 334 5.83 -13.52 20.07
C ALA A 334 4.80 -13.20 18.99
N GLU A 335 5.04 -12.14 18.23
CA GLU A 335 4.21 -11.79 17.08
C GLU A 335 5.01 -12.00 15.81
N ILE A 336 4.34 -12.61 14.83
CA ILE A 336 4.92 -13.06 13.58
C ILE A 336 4.06 -12.52 12.44
N ASP A 337 4.68 -11.80 11.53
CA ASP A 337 4.07 -11.36 10.27
C ASP A 337 4.23 -12.48 9.23
N VAL A 338 3.11 -13.06 8.83
CA VAL A 338 3.05 -14.07 7.77
C VAL A 338 2.40 -13.45 6.54
N ARG A 339 3.10 -13.50 5.40
CA ARG A 339 2.58 -13.00 4.13
C ARG A 339 2.43 -14.16 3.15
N THR A 340 1.27 -14.26 2.52
CA THR A 340 0.89 -15.40 1.68
C THR A 340 0.71 -15.00 0.23
N LEU A 341 1.16 -15.84 -0.68
CA LEU A 341 0.93 -15.68 -2.12
C LEU A 341 -0.56 -15.92 -2.46
N PRO A 342 -1.08 -15.31 -3.53
CA PRO A 342 -2.34 -15.73 -4.13
C PRO A 342 -2.42 -17.24 -4.31
N GLY A 343 -3.57 -17.84 -3.94
CA GLY A 343 -3.79 -19.29 -3.97
C GLY A 343 -3.21 -20.09 -2.81
N THR A 344 -2.61 -19.43 -1.79
CA THR A 344 -2.25 -20.11 -0.53
C THR A 344 -3.47 -20.31 0.35
N ASP A 345 -3.70 -21.55 0.80
CA ASP A 345 -4.68 -21.85 1.85
C ASP A 345 -4.15 -21.35 3.20
N GLN A 346 -4.65 -20.22 3.65
CA GLN A 346 -4.20 -19.56 4.89
C GLN A 346 -4.51 -20.39 6.15
N ALA A 347 -5.59 -21.16 6.15
CA ALA A 347 -5.95 -22.02 7.27
C ALA A 347 -5.00 -23.24 7.36
N ALA A 348 -4.71 -23.86 6.22
CA ALA A 348 -3.73 -24.95 6.14
C ALA A 348 -2.32 -24.47 6.53
N LEU A 349 -1.93 -23.27 6.11
CA LEU A 349 -0.64 -22.68 6.50
C LEU A 349 -0.57 -22.41 8.01
N LEU A 350 -1.62 -21.90 8.63
CA LEU A 350 -1.65 -21.68 10.09
C LEU A 350 -1.51 -23.01 10.86
N ALA A 351 -2.16 -24.06 10.39
CA ALA A 351 -2.01 -25.40 10.97
C ALA A 351 -0.58 -25.96 10.80
N GLU A 352 0.06 -25.71 9.65
CA GLU A 352 1.47 -26.04 9.42
C GLU A 352 2.39 -25.28 10.37
N LEU A 353 2.16 -23.98 10.57
CA LEU A 353 2.93 -23.16 11.52
C LEU A 353 2.81 -23.69 12.96
N GLN A 354 1.60 -24.11 13.36
CA GLN A 354 1.42 -24.77 14.67
C GLN A 354 2.24 -26.08 14.77
N ALA A 355 2.23 -26.91 13.73
CA ALA A 355 3.00 -28.16 13.73
C ALA A 355 4.52 -27.90 13.81
N ILE A 356 5.03 -26.89 13.11
CA ILE A 356 6.44 -26.46 13.17
C ILE A 356 6.80 -25.90 14.54
N ALA A 357 5.95 -25.05 15.11
CA ALA A 357 6.16 -24.46 16.42
C ALA A 357 6.21 -25.52 17.53
N GLY A 358 5.43 -26.60 17.37
CA GLY A 358 5.31 -27.71 18.30
C GLY A 358 4.17 -27.51 19.32
N ASP A 359 3.97 -28.53 20.14
CA ASP A 359 2.85 -28.64 21.10
C ASP A 359 3.07 -27.89 22.43
N GLU A 360 4.29 -27.39 22.67
CA GLU A 360 4.60 -26.59 23.87
C GLU A 360 4.09 -25.14 23.80
N VAL A 361 3.58 -24.71 22.65
CA VAL A 361 3.07 -23.36 22.37
C VAL A 361 1.76 -23.41 21.61
N VAL A 362 1.02 -22.30 21.63
CA VAL A 362 -0.18 -22.12 20.83
C VAL A 362 0.08 -21.05 19.79
N VAL A 363 -0.20 -21.36 18.53
CA VAL A 363 -0.14 -20.45 17.39
C VAL A 363 -1.56 -20.02 17.04
N GLU A 364 -1.85 -18.75 17.15
CA GLU A 364 -3.19 -18.19 16.87
C GLU A 364 -3.10 -17.04 15.88
N SER A 365 -4.09 -16.93 15.00
CA SER A 365 -4.23 -15.75 14.14
C SER A 365 -4.82 -14.59 14.93
N VAL A 366 -4.17 -13.43 14.86
CA VAL A 366 -4.70 -12.16 15.39
C VAL A 366 -5.53 -11.46 14.32
N GLN A 367 -5.05 -11.49 13.09
CA GLN A 367 -5.74 -10.92 11.93
C GLN A 367 -5.42 -11.75 10.69
N THR A 368 -6.41 -11.95 9.85
CA THR A 368 -6.26 -12.65 8.56
C THR A 368 -6.92 -11.84 7.46
N MET A 369 -6.17 -11.54 6.42
CA MET A 369 -6.66 -10.92 5.20
C MET A 369 -6.21 -11.75 4.00
N PRO A 370 -7.11 -12.12 3.07
CA PRO A 370 -6.74 -12.90 1.90
C PRO A 370 -5.80 -12.11 0.98
N PRO A 371 -5.02 -12.80 0.13
CA PRO A 371 -4.35 -12.16 -0.98
C PRO A 371 -5.39 -11.62 -1.97
N VAL A 372 -5.05 -10.56 -2.70
CA VAL A 372 -5.91 -9.99 -3.75
C VAL A 372 -5.20 -10.12 -5.10
N GLU A 373 -5.96 -10.41 -6.15
CA GLU A 373 -5.46 -10.49 -7.51
C GLU A 373 -6.52 -9.91 -8.45
N ALA A 374 -6.14 -8.90 -9.23
CA ALA A 374 -6.96 -8.24 -10.24
C ALA A 374 -6.53 -8.65 -11.65
N ASP A 375 -7.40 -8.47 -12.63
CA ASP A 375 -7.14 -8.81 -14.03
C ASP A 375 -6.06 -7.90 -14.63
N ALA A 376 -4.87 -8.47 -14.87
CA ALA A 376 -3.73 -7.79 -15.48
C ALA A 376 -3.96 -7.41 -16.96
N ASP A 377 -4.99 -7.94 -17.60
CA ASP A 377 -5.37 -7.68 -18.99
C ASP A 377 -6.66 -6.86 -19.13
N SER A 378 -7.14 -6.29 -18.03
CA SER A 378 -8.31 -5.43 -18.02
C SER A 378 -8.15 -4.18 -18.88
N GLU A 379 -9.25 -3.54 -19.22
CA GLU A 379 -9.25 -2.30 -20.02
C GLU A 379 -8.44 -1.19 -19.36
N ILE A 380 -8.59 -1.02 -18.04
CA ILE A 380 -7.89 0.04 -17.32
C ILE A 380 -6.38 -0.20 -17.27
N VAL A 381 -5.92 -1.45 -17.11
CA VAL A 381 -4.49 -1.79 -17.19
C VAL A 381 -3.92 -1.52 -18.57
N LYS A 382 -4.66 -1.85 -19.63
CA LYS A 382 -4.26 -1.51 -21.00
C LYS A 382 -4.14 0.00 -21.21
N LEU A 383 -5.03 0.79 -20.62
CA LEU A 383 -4.95 2.26 -20.67
C LEU A 383 -3.74 2.78 -19.88
N MET A 384 -3.51 2.28 -18.65
CA MET A 384 -2.33 2.65 -17.86
C MET A 384 -1.04 2.40 -18.63
N ARG A 385 -0.87 1.19 -19.17
CA ARG A 385 0.29 0.84 -20.00
C ARG A 385 0.45 1.78 -21.21
N LYS A 386 -0.64 2.05 -21.91
CA LYS A 386 -0.64 2.94 -23.07
C LYS A 386 -0.20 4.34 -22.72
N GLU A 387 -0.72 4.93 -21.64
CA GLU A 387 -0.39 6.31 -21.27
C GLU A 387 1.03 6.42 -20.68
N LEU A 388 1.49 5.43 -19.90
CA LEU A 388 2.88 5.37 -19.45
C LEU A 388 3.86 5.32 -20.63
N LEU A 389 3.63 4.40 -21.60
CA LEU A 389 4.52 4.24 -22.75
C LEU A 389 4.39 5.41 -23.75
N ARG A 390 3.26 6.13 -23.78
CA ARG A 390 3.15 7.38 -24.51
C ARG A 390 4.02 8.49 -23.91
N ALA A 391 4.07 8.54 -22.56
CA ALA A 391 4.86 9.54 -21.85
C ALA A 391 6.36 9.17 -21.75
N ASP A 392 6.69 7.89 -21.77
CA ASP A 392 8.07 7.37 -21.73
C ASP A 392 8.22 6.15 -22.66
N PRO A 393 8.41 6.37 -23.96
CA PRO A 393 8.43 5.30 -24.97
C PRO A 393 9.58 4.30 -24.85
N GLU A 394 10.64 4.65 -24.12
CA GLU A 394 11.82 3.79 -23.91
C GLU A 394 11.67 2.82 -22.74
N ALA A 395 10.62 2.99 -21.94
CA ALA A 395 10.36 2.14 -20.78
C ALA A 395 9.57 0.88 -21.16
N ALA A 396 9.60 -0.11 -20.26
CA ALA A 396 8.62 -1.20 -20.23
C ALA A 396 7.46 -0.86 -19.28
N SER A 397 6.33 -1.55 -19.41
CA SER A 397 5.24 -1.51 -18.43
C SER A 397 4.84 -2.94 -18.10
N LEU A 398 4.92 -3.30 -16.82
CA LEU A 398 4.85 -4.67 -16.32
C LEU A 398 3.78 -4.80 -15.24
N PRO A 399 3.02 -5.92 -15.21
CA PRO A 399 2.19 -6.23 -14.06
C PRO A 399 3.07 -6.62 -12.88
N MET A 400 2.70 -6.24 -11.67
CA MET A 400 3.47 -6.53 -10.46
C MET A 400 2.56 -7.03 -9.34
N MET A 401 3.06 -7.95 -8.53
CA MET A 401 2.52 -8.25 -7.21
C MET A 401 3.36 -7.54 -6.15
N ILE A 402 2.71 -6.84 -5.23
CA ILE A 402 3.39 -6.27 -4.07
C ILE A 402 3.40 -7.25 -2.89
N THR A 403 4.37 -7.10 -1.99
CA THR A 403 4.48 -7.92 -0.78
C THR A 403 3.72 -7.35 0.42
N PRO A 404 3.51 -6.02 0.58
CA PRO A 404 2.60 -5.47 1.58
C PRO A 404 1.12 -5.69 1.20
N GLY A 405 0.21 -5.26 2.05
CA GLY A 405 -1.21 -5.17 1.76
C GLY A 405 -1.62 -3.71 1.72
N THR A 406 -2.75 -3.40 1.11
CA THR A 406 -3.34 -2.06 1.00
C THR A 406 -4.86 -2.13 1.23
N ASP A 407 -5.55 -0.99 1.12
CA ASP A 407 -7.02 -0.92 1.14
C ASP A 407 -7.70 -1.70 -0.03
N ALA A 408 -6.93 -2.23 -0.98
CA ALA A 408 -7.44 -3.15 -1.99
C ALA A 408 -8.14 -4.38 -1.38
N LYS A 409 -7.70 -4.82 -0.18
CA LYS A 409 -8.35 -5.91 0.56
C LYS A 409 -9.78 -5.57 1.00
N ALA A 410 -10.04 -4.32 1.30
CA ALA A 410 -11.38 -3.85 1.61
C ALA A 410 -12.24 -3.77 0.34
N MET A 411 -11.69 -3.28 -0.76
CA MET A 411 -12.40 -3.21 -2.05
C MET A 411 -12.78 -4.59 -2.58
N ASP A 412 -11.93 -5.60 -2.38
CA ASP A 412 -12.18 -6.99 -2.77
C ASP A 412 -13.45 -7.58 -2.11
N LEU A 413 -13.82 -7.13 -0.90
CA LEU A 413 -15.08 -7.53 -0.23
C LEU A 413 -16.34 -7.15 -1.03
N LEU A 414 -16.23 -6.13 -1.88
CA LEU A 414 -17.30 -5.71 -2.80
C LEU A 414 -17.08 -6.24 -4.23
N GLY A 415 -16.03 -7.02 -4.47
CA GLY A 415 -15.65 -7.50 -5.80
C GLY A 415 -15.09 -6.41 -6.71
N ILE A 416 -14.59 -5.30 -6.14
CA ILE A 416 -13.99 -4.19 -6.87
C ILE A 416 -12.53 -4.52 -7.15
N GLN A 417 -12.16 -4.59 -8.42
CA GLN A 417 -10.77 -4.80 -8.82
C GLN A 417 -9.92 -3.54 -8.55
N THR A 418 -8.88 -3.70 -7.77
CA THR A 418 -8.01 -2.58 -7.35
C THR A 418 -6.63 -2.70 -7.95
N TYR A 419 -6.12 -1.58 -8.44
CA TYR A 419 -4.84 -1.48 -9.13
C TYR A 419 -3.99 -0.39 -8.49
N GLY A 420 -2.76 -0.71 -8.10
CA GLY A 420 -1.81 0.30 -7.64
C GLY A 420 -1.28 1.08 -8.84
N PHE A 421 -1.51 2.41 -8.83
CA PHE A 421 -1.14 3.28 -9.94
C PHE A 421 -0.83 4.72 -9.49
N ALA A 422 0.32 4.92 -8.86
CA ALA A 422 0.94 6.22 -8.61
C ALA A 422 2.07 6.44 -9.65
N PRO A 423 1.76 6.97 -10.85
CA PRO A 423 2.70 7.01 -11.97
C PRO A 423 3.78 8.06 -11.75
N LEU A 424 4.93 7.64 -11.25
CA LEU A 424 6.08 8.49 -10.96
C LEU A 424 7.29 8.07 -11.82
N LYS A 425 7.88 9.02 -12.57
CA LYS A 425 9.17 8.79 -13.25
C LYS A 425 10.29 9.19 -12.30
N LEU A 426 11.03 8.19 -11.84
CA LEU A 426 12.10 8.34 -10.87
C LEU A 426 13.47 8.16 -11.54
N GLU A 427 14.45 8.93 -11.09
CA GLU A 427 15.83 8.69 -11.46
C GLU A 427 16.33 7.37 -10.88
N ALA A 428 17.27 6.70 -11.57
CA ALA A 428 17.74 5.37 -11.19
C ALA A 428 18.39 5.29 -9.79
N ASN A 429 18.85 6.42 -9.27
CA ASN A 429 19.50 6.55 -7.95
C ASN A 429 18.53 6.93 -6.83
N VAL A 430 17.24 7.11 -7.11
CA VAL A 430 16.23 7.37 -6.08
C VAL A 430 15.83 6.04 -5.44
N PRO A 431 16.13 5.83 -4.15
CA PRO A 431 15.83 4.57 -3.47
C PRO A 431 14.35 4.50 -3.03
N TYR A 432 13.42 4.61 -3.98
CA TYR A 432 12.00 4.87 -3.72
C TYR A 432 11.39 3.87 -2.75
N LEU A 433 11.60 2.56 -2.96
CA LEU A 433 11.08 1.52 -2.06
C LEU A 433 11.66 1.60 -0.65
N SER A 434 12.84 2.20 -0.50
CA SER A 434 13.46 2.39 0.81
C SER A 434 12.95 3.63 1.54
N LEU A 435 12.10 4.44 0.92
CA LEU A 435 11.52 5.64 1.53
C LEU A 435 10.23 5.34 2.28
N PHE A 436 9.53 4.27 1.93
CA PHE A 436 8.34 3.84 2.65
C PHE A 436 8.67 3.55 4.11
N HIS A 437 7.94 4.17 5.03
CA HIS A 437 8.11 4.07 6.50
C HIS A 437 9.50 4.50 7.01
N ALA A 438 10.39 4.98 6.14
CA ALA A 438 11.74 5.42 6.52
C ALA A 438 11.79 6.90 6.93
N ASN A 439 12.94 7.31 7.44
CA ASN A 439 13.24 8.72 7.66
C ASN A 439 13.57 9.41 6.33
N ASP A 440 13.43 10.73 6.31
CA ASP A 440 13.76 11.54 5.13
C ASP A 440 12.97 11.14 3.88
N GLU A 441 11.73 10.74 4.07
CA GLU A 441 10.75 10.46 3.03
C GLU A 441 10.56 11.70 2.14
N ARG A 442 10.57 11.50 0.82
CA ARG A 442 10.57 12.62 -0.12
C ARG A 442 10.19 12.22 -1.53
N VAL A 443 9.62 13.14 -2.29
CA VAL A 443 9.27 12.94 -3.70
C VAL A 443 9.79 14.08 -4.57
N PRO A 444 10.43 13.79 -5.73
CA PRO A 444 10.82 14.81 -6.69
C PRO A 444 9.60 15.45 -7.37
N VAL A 445 9.55 16.77 -7.49
CA VAL A 445 8.51 17.49 -8.24
C VAL A 445 8.49 17.06 -9.70
N SER A 446 9.64 16.71 -10.27
CA SER A 446 9.72 16.17 -11.64
C SER A 446 8.96 14.86 -11.82
N ALA A 447 8.88 14.02 -10.78
CA ALA A 447 8.10 12.78 -10.79
C ALA A 447 6.60 13.08 -10.78
N LEU A 448 6.14 14.04 -9.98
CA LEU A 448 4.74 14.51 -9.98
C LEU A 448 4.36 15.18 -11.32
N ARG A 449 5.27 15.98 -11.90
CA ARG A 449 5.08 16.61 -13.22
C ARG A 449 4.93 15.58 -14.34
N PHE A 450 5.60 14.45 -14.25
CA PHE A 450 5.41 13.32 -15.16
C PHE A 450 4.09 12.60 -14.87
N GLY A 451 3.81 12.30 -13.61
CA GLY A 451 2.72 11.41 -13.21
C GLY A 451 1.34 12.02 -13.35
N LEU A 452 1.17 13.28 -12.98
CA LEU A 452 -0.14 13.93 -12.99
C LEU A 452 -0.84 13.90 -14.35
N PRO A 453 -0.17 14.24 -15.49
CA PRO A 453 -0.78 14.11 -16.81
C PRO A 453 -1.13 12.66 -17.18
N VAL A 454 -0.30 11.70 -16.76
CA VAL A 454 -0.52 10.27 -17.04
C VAL A 454 -1.76 9.79 -16.28
N LEU A 455 -1.86 10.08 -14.98
CA LEU A 455 -3.02 9.73 -14.17
C LEU A 455 -4.30 10.38 -14.72
N TYR A 456 -4.25 11.67 -15.01
CA TYR A 456 -5.38 12.40 -15.60
C TYR A 456 -5.88 11.76 -16.90
N GLU A 457 -4.98 11.41 -17.83
CA GLU A 457 -5.35 10.79 -19.10
C GLU A 457 -5.92 9.38 -18.92
N VAL A 458 -5.40 8.58 -18.00
CA VAL A 458 -5.97 7.28 -17.66
C VAL A 458 -7.40 7.43 -17.14
N VAL A 459 -7.61 8.30 -16.15
CA VAL A 459 -8.95 8.56 -15.59
C VAL A 459 -9.88 9.11 -16.66
N ARG A 460 -9.46 10.14 -17.40
CA ARG A 460 -10.26 10.77 -18.46
C ARG A 460 -10.71 9.76 -19.52
N ARG A 461 -9.81 8.90 -19.99
CA ARG A 461 -10.11 7.93 -21.05
C ARG A 461 -10.96 6.78 -20.55
N PHE A 462 -10.67 6.27 -19.35
CA PHE A 462 -11.47 5.19 -18.77
C PHE A 462 -12.89 5.64 -18.46
N THR A 463 -13.08 6.88 -18.08
CA THR A 463 -14.41 7.46 -17.83
C THR A 463 -15.11 7.95 -19.11
N GLY A 464 -14.49 7.74 -20.28
CA GLY A 464 -15.07 8.15 -21.56
C GLY A 464 -15.20 9.67 -21.71
N ALA A 465 -14.43 10.45 -20.94
CA ALA A 465 -14.50 11.91 -20.98
C ALA A 465 -14.06 12.47 -22.33
N ARG A 466 -14.89 13.36 -22.88
CA ARG A 466 -14.72 14.04 -24.17
C ARG A 466 -14.53 15.53 -24.01
#